data_97aa0ee4b9d6dfa884d4fbfda4686c91
#
_entry.id   97aa0ee4b9d6dfa884d4fbfda4686c91
#
_cell.length_a   1.000
_cell.length_b   1.000
_cell.length_c   1.000
_cell.angle_alpha   90.00
_cell.angle_beta   90.00
_cell.angle_gamma   90.00
#
_symmetry.space_group_name_H-M   'P 1'
#
loop_
_entity.id
_entity.type
_entity.pdbx_description
1 polymer ?
#
loop_
_entity_poly.entity_id
_entity_poly.type
_entity_poly.pdbx_seq_one_letter_code
_entity_poly.pdbx_strand_id
1 'polypeptide(L)'
;MYKRQTLNKKHALEILLGQSIDERNEFRTSLGAMDYPLESVPTLNMGATPTEASSSRTIVRTSSLFGRVNYNYADKYLASASVRRDGSSRFGPGNRWAVFPSVSAGWKISGEEFMKDIKVINLLKLRASWGMSGNDRIGTADYIPNYDVTNTVYGGTSQVGVYAKNIANDKLKWETTKAFDIGFDLSLFNNRVQLNVDYYINKTDDLLYSTKLPAATGFSTVKTNLASIENKGWEIDLTTVNVHTKAFKWSSSLNLATNKNKVLDMGGNDNVITEAYDARFITKVGGPISQFYVYRTDGLLTNDDFELGPDGKYDKSRPRVPVLTNQIPGNVKYVDIDGNGEINSDDMVPYGSNDPDLTYGFTNRFSYKNLELSVFLRGQIGGKVLYLAGRSLDTGRGNYNGLKRWLHAYKEEYAGGNPIPTSLGVDMSWDGKTPLPYGLGNNSPLNKDGQMHMTDMAIYNASFLRIQNISLTYKLPKKWLRKSHIQAAKVYVTAENLYTFTDYIGNPDVNSYSPDNPMVRGADYTTYPQSRKYIFGVNLTF
;
A
#
# COMPACT_ATOMS: atom_id res chain seq x y z
N MET A 1 7.96 -27.52 25.81
CA MET A 1 8.84 -27.62 27.00
C MET A 1 9.81 -26.44 26.99
N TYR A 2 9.96 -25.74 28.10
CA TYR A 2 10.89 -24.63 28.28
C TYR A 2 11.86 -24.97 29.40
N LYS A 3 13.16 -24.81 29.16
CA LYS A 3 14.21 -25.00 30.18
C LYS A 3 15.21 -23.86 30.10
N ARG A 4 15.42 -23.15 31.23
CA ARG A 4 16.47 -22.15 31.40
C ARG A 4 17.48 -22.65 32.43
N GLN A 5 18.77 -22.59 32.11
CA GLN A 5 19.84 -23.01 32.98
C GLN A 5 20.99 -21.98 32.93
N THR A 6 21.49 -21.59 34.08
CA THR A 6 22.68 -20.73 34.21
C THR A 6 23.82 -21.55 34.81
N LEU A 7 24.88 -21.72 34.03
CA LEU A 7 26.09 -22.43 34.45
C LEU A 7 27.19 -21.41 34.78
N ASN A 8 27.83 -21.55 35.92
CA ASN A 8 28.98 -20.70 36.36
C ASN A 8 28.75 -19.19 36.31
N LYS A 9 27.52 -18.70 36.52
CA LYS A 9 27.12 -17.28 36.46
C LYS A 9 27.45 -16.52 35.16
N LYS A 10 28.20 -17.14 34.23
CA LYS A 10 28.60 -16.52 32.95
C LYS A 10 27.88 -17.10 31.73
N HIS A 11 27.41 -18.33 31.82
CA HIS A 11 26.76 -19.02 30.73
C HIS A 11 25.28 -19.16 31.04
N ALA A 12 24.41 -18.55 30.24
CA ALA A 12 22.98 -18.77 30.33
C ALA A 12 22.52 -19.44 29.02
N LEU A 13 21.96 -20.64 29.17
CA LEU A 13 21.40 -21.42 28.07
C LEU A 13 19.89 -21.57 28.27
N GLU A 14 19.14 -21.26 27.25
CA GLU A 14 17.69 -21.41 27.21
C GLU A 14 17.31 -22.26 26.00
N ILE A 15 16.57 -23.34 26.24
CA ILE A 15 16.09 -24.26 25.20
C ILE A 15 14.58 -24.28 25.24
N LEU A 16 13.96 -24.03 24.10
CA LEU A 16 12.53 -24.12 23.87
C LEU A 16 12.25 -25.17 22.81
N LEU A 17 11.37 -26.11 23.11
CA LEU A 17 10.77 -27.04 22.14
C LEU A 17 9.26 -26.87 22.20
N GLY A 18 8.62 -26.80 21.05
CA GLY A 18 7.18 -26.61 20.99
C GLY A 18 6.56 -27.26 19.76
N GLN A 19 5.28 -27.54 19.89
CA GLN A 19 4.40 -28.01 18.83
C GLN A 19 3.12 -27.19 18.86
N SER A 20 2.58 -26.88 17.69
CA SER A 20 1.25 -26.29 17.55
C SER A 20 0.47 -26.98 16.45
N ILE A 21 -0.82 -27.10 16.66
CA ILE A 21 -1.80 -27.55 15.69
C ILE A 21 -2.92 -26.54 15.71
N ASP A 22 -3.31 -26.06 14.54
CA ASP A 22 -4.41 -25.13 14.37
C ASP A 22 -5.37 -25.66 13.31
N GLU A 23 -6.67 -25.57 13.58
CA GLU A 23 -7.73 -25.85 12.61
C GLU A 23 -8.67 -24.66 12.55
N ARG A 24 -8.76 -24.05 11.39
CA ARG A 24 -9.74 -23.02 11.07
C ARG A 24 -10.86 -23.61 10.23
N ASN A 25 -12.06 -23.60 10.78
CA ASN A 25 -13.27 -24.06 10.11
C ASN A 25 -14.18 -22.82 9.91
N GLU A 26 -14.36 -22.41 8.67
CA GLU A 26 -15.20 -21.28 8.29
C GLU A 26 -16.41 -21.80 7.52
N PHE A 27 -17.59 -21.49 8.02
CA PHE A 27 -18.86 -21.73 7.35
C PHE A 27 -19.49 -20.39 7.01
N ARG A 28 -19.77 -20.17 5.73
CA ARG A 28 -20.42 -18.94 5.24
C ARG A 28 -21.74 -19.31 4.58
N THR A 29 -22.78 -18.57 4.90
CA THR A 29 -24.07 -18.63 4.21
C THR A 29 -24.38 -17.24 3.69
N SER A 30 -24.79 -17.14 2.43
CA SER A 30 -25.26 -15.92 1.78
C SER A 30 -26.68 -16.13 1.33
N LEU A 31 -27.59 -15.25 1.77
CA LEU A 31 -28.99 -15.24 1.41
C LEU A 31 -29.35 -13.84 0.93
N GLY A 32 -30.05 -13.74 -0.17
CA GLY A 32 -30.52 -12.48 -0.73
C GLY A 32 -31.99 -12.57 -1.14
N ALA A 33 -32.70 -11.44 -1.04
CA ALA A 33 -34.05 -11.30 -1.55
C ALA A 33 -34.25 -9.88 -2.07
N MET A 34 -35.16 -9.69 -3.01
CA MET A 34 -35.59 -8.40 -3.53
C MET A 34 -37.12 -8.30 -3.54
N ASP A 35 -37.64 -7.17 -4.05
CA ASP A 35 -39.09 -6.88 -4.13
C ASP A 35 -39.73 -6.81 -2.75
N TYR A 36 -39.17 -5.98 -1.87
CA TYR A 36 -39.71 -5.72 -0.53
C TYR A 36 -40.94 -4.80 -0.63
N PRO A 37 -42.14 -5.22 -0.16
CA PRO A 37 -43.33 -4.40 -0.21
C PRO A 37 -43.28 -3.21 0.76
N LEU A 38 -42.42 -3.28 1.79
CA LEU A 38 -42.26 -2.25 2.82
C LEU A 38 -40.78 -2.08 3.16
N GLU A 39 -40.22 -0.90 2.91
CA GLU A 39 -38.83 -0.56 3.25
C GLU A 39 -38.56 -0.55 4.76
N SER A 40 -39.64 -0.36 5.58
CA SER A 40 -39.53 -0.31 7.03
C SER A 40 -39.31 -1.68 7.69
N VAL A 41 -39.46 -2.79 6.94
CA VAL A 41 -39.28 -4.16 7.45
C VAL A 41 -38.31 -4.92 6.57
N PRO A 42 -36.99 -4.69 6.72
CA PRO A 42 -35.96 -5.26 5.83
C PRO A 42 -35.54 -6.68 6.27
N THR A 43 -36.50 -7.58 6.47
CA THR A 43 -36.25 -8.98 6.81
C THR A 43 -36.38 -9.87 5.57
N LEU A 44 -35.50 -10.84 5.39
CA LEU A 44 -35.43 -11.69 4.19
C LEU A 44 -36.75 -12.37 3.81
N ASN A 45 -37.59 -12.72 4.81
CA ASN A 45 -38.88 -13.34 4.59
C ASN A 45 -39.94 -12.38 4.02
N MET A 46 -39.67 -11.07 4.00
CA MET A 46 -40.55 -10.07 3.39
C MET A 46 -40.21 -9.78 1.92
N GLY A 47 -39.07 -10.25 1.44
CA GLY A 47 -38.72 -10.17 0.02
C GLY A 47 -39.53 -11.19 -0.79
N ALA A 48 -40.22 -10.73 -1.84
CA ALA A 48 -41.05 -11.58 -2.68
C ALA A 48 -40.22 -12.52 -3.59
N THR A 49 -39.00 -12.09 -3.96
CA THR A 49 -38.14 -12.83 -4.88
C THR A 49 -36.79 -13.16 -4.22
N PRO A 50 -36.48 -14.44 -3.94
CA PRO A 50 -35.16 -14.86 -3.53
C PRO A 50 -34.13 -14.61 -4.65
N THR A 51 -33.01 -13.95 -4.36
CA THR A 51 -31.96 -13.65 -5.35
C THR A 51 -30.70 -14.48 -5.17
N GLU A 52 -30.42 -14.91 -3.95
CA GLU A 52 -29.24 -15.70 -3.64
C GLU A 52 -29.56 -16.70 -2.52
N ALA A 53 -29.07 -17.91 -2.69
CA ALA A 53 -29.01 -18.92 -1.61
C ALA A 53 -27.74 -19.75 -1.84
N SER A 54 -26.69 -19.44 -1.09
CA SER A 54 -25.40 -20.14 -1.21
C SER A 54 -24.82 -20.47 0.16
N SER A 55 -24.05 -21.54 0.24
CA SER A 55 -23.26 -21.84 1.42
C SER A 55 -21.90 -22.40 1.02
N SER A 56 -20.89 -22.11 1.80
CA SER A 56 -19.55 -22.64 1.61
C SER A 56 -18.95 -23.03 2.96
N ARG A 57 -18.11 -24.05 2.92
CA ARG A 57 -17.35 -24.49 4.09
C ARG A 57 -15.88 -24.61 3.71
N THR A 58 -15.02 -23.95 4.47
CA THR A 58 -13.57 -23.96 4.25
C THR A 58 -12.89 -24.45 5.52
N ILE A 59 -12.05 -25.47 5.41
CA ILE A 59 -11.26 -26.01 6.51
C ILE A 59 -9.79 -25.88 6.15
N VAL A 60 -9.04 -25.15 7.00
CA VAL A 60 -7.58 -25.03 6.90
C VAL A 60 -6.96 -25.63 8.14
N ARG A 61 -5.99 -26.50 7.96
CA ARG A 61 -5.21 -27.09 9.03
C ARG A 61 -3.75 -26.75 8.89
N THR A 62 -3.14 -26.31 9.99
CA THR A 62 -1.70 -26.10 10.07
C THR A 62 -1.12 -26.89 11.23
N SER A 63 0.09 -27.39 11.06
CA SER A 63 0.81 -28.10 12.11
C SER A 63 2.27 -27.65 12.10
N SER A 64 2.80 -27.36 13.26
CA SER A 64 4.16 -26.81 13.40
C SER A 64 4.92 -27.54 14.50
N LEU A 65 6.18 -27.83 14.24
CA LEU A 65 7.17 -28.28 15.22
C LEU A 65 8.33 -27.31 15.20
N PHE A 66 8.74 -26.82 16.37
CA PHE A 66 9.81 -25.83 16.46
C PHE A 66 10.72 -26.02 17.66
N GLY A 67 11.97 -25.65 17.47
CA GLY A 67 12.99 -25.59 18.51
C GLY A 67 13.77 -24.31 18.44
N ARG A 68 14.17 -23.78 19.61
CA ARG A 68 15.02 -22.61 19.75
C ARG A 68 16.04 -22.83 20.85
N VAL A 69 17.25 -22.36 20.60
CA VAL A 69 18.33 -22.29 21.57
C VAL A 69 18.80 -20.85 21.64
N ASN A 70 18.75 -20.26 22.83
CA ASN A 70 19.34 -18.96 23.14
C ASN A 70 20.54 -19.18 24.05
N TYR A 71 21.67 -18.58 23.70
CA TYR A 71 22.90 -18.61 24.49
C TYR A 71 23.37 -17.20 24.80
N ASN A 72 23.70 -16.97 26.04
CA ASN A 72 24.24 -15.71 26.51
C ASN A 72 25.51 -16.00 27.32
N TYR A 73 26.62 -15.42 26.90
CA TYR A 73 27.89 -15.49 27.63
C TYR A 73 28.21 -14.15 28.26
N ALA A 74 28.29 -14.17 29.61
CA ALA A 74 28.67 -13.04 30.46
C ALA A 74 27.87 -11.74 30.21
N ASP A 75 26.67 -11.85 29.68
CA ASP A 75 25.80 -10.73 29.24
C ASP A 75 26.46 -9.81 28.20
N LYS A 76 27.43 -10.35 27.44
CA LYS A 76 28.20 -9.66 26.40
C LYS A 76 27.96 -10.25 25.01
N TYR A 77 28.02 -11.56 24.88
CA TYR A 77 27.88 -12.27 23.62
C TYR A 77 26.57 -13.06 23.64
N LEU A 78 25.73 -12.73 22.70
CA LEU A 78 24.39 -13.28 22.55
C LEU A 78 24.32 -14.06 21.25
N ALA A 79 23.78 -15.26 21.29
CA ALA A 79 23.51 -16.06 20.09
C ALA A 79 22.15 -16.73 20.21
N SER A 80 21.43 -16.80 19.13
CA SER A 80 20.19 -17.56 19.03
C SER A 80 20.17 -18.37 17.74
N ALA A 81 19.69 -19.60 17.83
CA ALA A 81 19.40 -20.44 16.68
C ALA A 81 18.01 -21.05 16.85
N SER A 82 17.22 -21.04 15.79
CA SER A 82 15.92 -21.70 15.79
C SER A 82 15.66 -22.41 14.48
N VAL A 83 14.85 -23.46 14.56
CA VAL A 83 14.30 -24.14 13.39
C VAL A 83 12.82 -24.38 13.61
N ARG A 84 12.03 -24.13 12.60
CA ARG A 84 10.60 -24.39 12.57
C ARG A 84 10.24 -25.19 11.32
N ARG A 85 9.49 -26.27 11.51
CA ARG A 85 8.91 -27.06 10.43
C ARG A 85 7.41 -26.86 10.46
N ASP A 86 6.86 -26.28 9.40
CA ASP A 86 5.43 -25.98 9.27
C ASP A 86 4.81 -26.79 8.15
N GLY A 87 3.59 -27.29 8.40
CA GLY A 87 2.76 -27.97 7.43
C GLY A 87 1.42 -27.27 7.26
N SER A 88 0.96 -27.12 6.02
CA SER A 88 -0.33 -26.52 5.68
C SER A 88 -1.15 -27.41 4.75
N SER A 89 -2.46 -27.53 5.04
CA SER A 89 -3.40 -28.25 4.19
C SER A 89 -3.73 -27.54 2.88
N ARG A 90 -3.23 -26.32 2.68
CA ARG A 90 -3.43 -25.53 1.46
C ARG A 90 -2.61 -26.06 0.28
N PHE A 91 -1.57 -26.85 0.56
CA PHE A 91 -0.68 -27.42 -0.44
C PHE A 91 -0.93 -28.93 -0.65
N GLY A 92 -0.57 -29.41 -1.83
CA GLY A 92 -0.61 -30.82 -2.18
C GLY A 92 0.31 -31.67 -1.30
N PRO A 93 0.11 -33.00 -1.25
CA PRO A 93 0.81 -33.90 -0.31
C PRO A 93 2.32 -33.78 -0.31
N GLY A 94 2.95 -33.57 -1.46
CA GLY A 94 4.41 -33.44 -1.60
C GLY A 94 4.99 -32.11 -1.12
N ASN A 95 4.18 -31.04 -1.03
CA ASN A 95 4.64 -29.65 -0.78
C ASN A 95 4.05 -29.05 0.51
N ARG A 96 3.37 -29.85 1.33
CA ARG A 96 2.72 -29.38 2.56
C ARG A 96 3.69 -28.84 3.58
N TRP A 97 4.88 -29.41 3.66
CA TRP A 97 5.85 -29.15 4.72
C TRP A 97 7.00 -28.30 4.21
N ALA A 98 7.36 -27.28 5.00
CA ALA A 98 8.54 -26.47 4.80
C ALA A 98 9.31 -26.30 6.10
N VAL A 99 10.60 -25.95 5.99
CA VAL A 99 11.50 -25.75 7.13
C VAL A 99 12.08 -24.35 7.07
N PHE A 100 12.01 -23.67 8.18
CA PHE A 100 12.38 -22.27 8.33
C PHE A 100 13.43 -22.12 9.45
N PRO A 101 14.73 -22.15 9.13
CA PRO A 101 15.81 -21.89 10.07
C PRO A 101 15.98 -20.40 10.30
N SER A 102 16.51 -20.04 11.49
CA SER A 102 17.03 -18.69 11.75
C SER A 102 18.20 -18.71 12.73
N VAL A 103 19.09 -17.75 12.57
CA VAL A 103 20.24 -17.53 13.47
C VAL A 103 20.40 -16.04 13.73
N SER A 104 20.84 -15.69 14.91
CA SER A 104 21.21 -14.31 15.25
C SER A 104 22.40 -14.27 16.21
N ALA A 105 23.16 -13.18 16.12
CA ALA A 105 24.26 -12.90 17.02
C ALA A 105 24.17 -11.44 17.50
N GLY A 106 24.60 -11.22 18.73
CA GLY A 106 24.70 -9.88 19.33
C GLY A 106 25.96 -9.75 20.16
N TRP A 107 26.62 -8.61 20.04
CA TRP A 107 27.78 -8.26 20.83
C TRP A 107 27.54 -6.95 21.58
N LYS A 108 27.43 -7.03 22.90
CA LYS A 108 27.29 -5.88 23.79
C LYS A 108 28.68 -5.30 24.10
N ILE A 109 29.17 -4.48 23.18
CA ILE A 109 30.49 -3.86 23.25
C ILE A 109 30.66 -3.05 24.54
N SER A 110 29.60 -2.35 24.96
CA SER A 110 29.61 -1.59 26.23
C SER A 110 29.83 -2.45 27.48
N GLY A 111 29.74 -3.78 27.35
CA GLY A 111 30.08 -4.71 28.45
C GLY A 111 31.57 -5.06 28.53
N GLU A 112 32.39 -4.64 27.54
CA GLU A 112 33.81 -4.98 27.49
C GLU A 112 34.64 -4.13 28.46
N GLU A 113 35.80 -4.67 28.88
CA GLU A 113 36.69 -3.99 29.83
C GLU A 113 37.21 -2.64 29.29
N PHE A 114 37.53 -2.57 27.98
CA PHE A 114 38.03 -1.36 27.34
C PHE A 114 36.97 -0.26 27.21
N MET A 115 35.70 -0.56 27.46
CA MET A 115 34.59 0.41 27.43
C MET A 115 34.24 0.97 28.81
N LYS A 116 34.76 0.40 29.91
CA LYS A 116 34.35 0.75 31.27
C LYS A 116 34.59 2.22 31.64
N ASP A 117 35.65 2.81 31.10
CA ASP A 117 36.00 4.20 31.37
C ASP A 117 35.19 5.22 30.54
N ILE A 118 34.47 4.75 29.54
CA ILE A 118 33.66 5.59 28.65
C ILE A 118 32.25 5.75 29.22
N LYS A 119 32.11 6.57 30.26
CA LYS A 119 30.87 6.77 31.03
C LYS A 119 29.71 7.38 30.21
N VAL A 120 30.02 7.99 29.09
CA VAL A 120 28.99 8.58 28.20
C VAL A 120 28.15 7.52 27.51
N ILE A 121 28.73 6.33 27.23
CA ILE A 121 28.08 5.23 26.55
C ILE A 121 27.46 4.29 27.57
N ASN A 122 26.15 4.21 27.64
CA ASN A 122 25.43 3.30 28.54
C ASN A 122 25.19 1.94 27.89
N LEU A 123 24.95 1.94 26.56
CA LEU A 123 24.78 0.76 25.74
C LEU A 123 25.41 1.01 24.37
N LEU A 124 26.22 0.07 23.93
CA LEU A 124 26.59 -0.10 22.53
C LEU A 124 26.54 -1.59 22.24
N LYS A 125 25.60 -1.99 21.38
CA LYS A 125 25.39 -3.38 21.02
C LYS A 125 25.29 -3.49 19.49
N LEU A 126 26.10 -4.33 18.89
CA LEU A 126 25.94 -4.77 17.51
C LEU A 126 25.08 -6.02 17.46
N ARG A 127 24.29 -6.15 16.40
CA ARG A 127 23.45 -7.31 16.16
C ARG A 127 23.40 -7.63 14.68
N ALA A 128 23.32 -8.92 14.39
CA ALA A 128 23.09 -9.42 13.05
C ALA A 128 22.17 -10.63 13.13
N SER A 129 21.29 -10.76 12.17
CA SER A 129 20.41 -11.90 12.05
C SER A 129 20.21 -12.32 10.61
N TRP A 130 19.97 -13.61 10.43
CA TRP A 130 19.50 -14.19 9.19
C TRP A 130 18.44 -15.23 9.50
N GLY A 131 17.38 -15.26 8.71
CA GLY A 131 16.33 -16.23 8.90
C GLY A 131 15.46 -16.41 7.67
N MET A 132 14.71 -17.52 7.70
CA MET A 132 13.71 -17.83 6.68
C MET A 132 12.32 -17.82 7.31
N SER A 133 11.34 -17.32 6.56
CA SER A 133 9.92 -17.41 6.90
C SER A 133 9.10 -17.85 5.69
N GLY A 134 7.99 -18.52 5.93
CA GLY A 134 7.09 -19.02 4.90
C GLY A 134 5.75 -18.30 4.89
N ASN A 135 5.15 -18.23 3.72
CA ASN A 135 3.77 -17.76 3.53
C ASN A 135 2.98 -18.83 2.77
N ASP A 136 1.80 -19.20 3.32
CA ASP A 136 0.89 -20.18 2.75
C ASP A 136 -0.43 -19.56 2.25
N ARG A 137 -0.48 -18.24 2.04
CA ARG A 137 -1.70 -17.51 1.68
C ARG A 137 -2.12 -17.75 0.23
N ILE A 138 -2.57 -18.98 -0.06
CA ILE A 138 -3.26 -19.36 -1.29
C ILE A 138 -4.68 -19.83 -0.98
N GLY A 139 -5.50 -19.99 -2.01
CA GLY A 139 -6.80 -20.63 -1.89
C GLY A 139 -6.67 -22.06 -1.36
N THR A 140 -7.65 -22.53 -0.62
CA THR A 140 -7.60 -23.86 0.02
C THR A 140 -7.66 -25.03 -0.96
N ALA A 141 -7.97 -24.75 -2.22
CA ALA A 141 -8.16 -25.73 -3.26
C ALA A 141 -7.44 -25.39 -4.57
N ASP A 142 -6.46 -24.45 -4.55
CA ASP A 142 -5.73 -24.05 -5.75
C ASP A 142 -4.85 -25.18 -6.31
N TYR A 143 -4.49 -26.16 -5.49
CA TYR A 143 -3.67 -27.30 -5.90
C TYR A 143 -4.47 -28.47 -6.50
N ILE A 144 -5.82 -28.45 -6.40
CA ILE A 144 -6.73 -29.46 -6.95
C ILE A 144 -7.67 -28.83 -7.98
N PRO A 145 -8.23 -29.61 -8.92
CA PRO A 145 -9.26 -29.10 -9.81
C PRO A 145 -10.54 -28.78 -9.03
N ASN A 146 -11.05 -27.57 -9.20
CA ASN A 146 -12.34 -27.14 -8.70
C ASN A 146 -13.36 -27.18 -9.83
N TYR A 147 -14.58 -27.53 -9.51
CA TYR A 147 -15.68 -27.57 -10.45
C TYR A 147 -16.75 -26.58 -10.04
N ASP A 148 -17.40 -26.02 -11.03
CA ASP A 148 -18.55 -25.14 -10.84
C ASP A 148 -19.71 -25.64 -11.70
N VAL A 149 -20.92 -25.22 -11.38
CA VAL A 149 -22.13 -25.61 -12.08
C VAL A 149 -22.67 -24.42 -12.90
N THR A 150 -23.20 -24.71 -14.07
CA THR A 150 -23.86 -23.71 -14.90
C THR A 150 -25.05 -24.34 -15.62
N ASN A 151 -26.04 -23.50 -15.97
CA ASN A 151 -27.10 -23.95 -16.82
C ASN A 151 -26.60 -23.98 -18.28
N THR A 152 -26.73 -25.13 -18.92
CA THR A 152 -26.42 -25.32 -20.34
C THR A 152 -27.67 -25.79 -21.08
N VAL A 153 -27.73 -25.52 -22.38
CA VAL A 153 -28.82 -26.00 -23.21
C VAL A 153 -28.36 -27.23 -23.96
N TYR A 154 -29.05 -28.35 -23.73
CA TYR A 154 -28.83 -29.61 -24.45
C TYR A 154 -30.14 -30.15 -24.95
N GLY A 155 -30.23 -30.45 -26.24
CA GLY A 155 -31.47 -30.91 -26.89
C GLY A 155 -32.64 -29.95 -26.77
N GLY A 156 -32.39 -28.59 -26.71
CA GLY A 156 -33.41 -27.55 -26.56
C GLY A 156 -33.96 -27.37 -25.15
N THR A 157 -33.45 -28.10 -24.15
CA THR A 157 -33.82 -27.94 -22.72
C THR A 157 -32.66 -27.46 -21.90
N SER A 158 -32.96 -26.59 -20.88
CA SER A 158 -31.97 -26.16 -19.90
C SER A 158 -31.63 -27.30 -18.94
N GLN A 159 -30.37 -27.61 -18.82
CA GLN A 159 -29.84 -28.66 -17.92
C GLN A 159 -28.66 -28.13 -17.12
N VAL A 160 -28.42 -28.72 -15.95
CA VAL A 160 -27.27 -28.39 -15.12
C VAL A 160 -26.02 -29.04 -15.69
N GLY A 161 -25.07 -28.23 -16.13
CA GLY A 161 -23.76 -28.65 -16.57
C GLY A 161 -22.70 -28.43 -15.47
N VAL A 162 -21.65 -29.22 -15.51
CA VAL A 162 -20.49 -29.12 -14.62
C VAL A 162 -19.25 -28.79 -15.44
N TYR A 163 -18.48 -27.80 -15.05
CA TYR A 163 -17.24 -27.44 -15.74
C TYR A 163 -16.10 -27.20 -14.76
N ALA A 164 -14.87 -27.37 -15.22
CA ALA A 164 -13.68 -27.10 -14.42
C ALA A 164 -13.49 -25.59 -14.29
N LYS A 165 -13.39 -25.09 -13.05
CA LYS A 165 -13.26 -23.65 -12.73
C LYS A 165 -11.82 -23.17 -12.81
N ASN A 166 -10.84 -24.03 -12.53
CA ASN A 166 -9.42 -23.72 -12.54
C ASN A 166 -8.59 -24.89 -13.05
N ILE A 167 -7.37 -24.58 -13.49
CA ILE A 167 -6.33 -25.60 -13.69
C ILE A 167 -5.69 -25.87 -12.33
N ALA A 168 -5.67 -27.15 -11.94
CA ALA A 168 -4.97 -27.61 -10.76
C ALA A 168 -3.45 -27.46 -10.91
N ASN A 169 -2.76 -27.11 -9.82
CA ASN A 169 -1.31 -27.13 -9.77
C ASN A 169 -0.84 -27.79 -8.47
N ASP A 170 -0.57 -29.08 -8.53
CA ASP A 170 -0.08 -29.89 -7.41
C ASP A 170 1.36 -29.54 -6.98
N LYS A 171 2.08 -28.78 -7.81
CA LYS A 171 3.46 -28.30 -7.53
C LYS A 171 3.49 -27.02 -6.69
N LEU A 172 2.33 -26.45 -6.36
CA LEU A 172 2.28 -25.28 -5.48
C LEU A 172 2.95 -25.56 -4.14
N LYS A 173 3.83 -24.66 -3.74
CA LYS A 173 4.62 -24.74 -2.51
C LYS A 173 4.64 -23.43 -1.75
N TRP A 174 5.23 -23.44 -0.58
CA TRP A 174 5.42 -22.26 0.27
C TRP A 174 6.20 -21.17 -0.45
N GLU A 175 5.70 -19.95 -0.40
CA GLU A 175 6.48 -18.75 -0.67
C GLU A 175 7.48 -18.56 0.48
N THR A 176 8.74 -18.28 0.16
CA THR A 176 9.81 -18.22 1.16
C THR A 176 10.50 -16.88 1.14
N THR A 177 10.52 -16.19 2.28
CA THR A 177 11.31 -14.96 2.46
C THR A 177 12.58 -15.28 3.25
N LYS A 178 13.73 -14.94 2.66
CA LYS A 178 15.05 -14.92 3.30
C LYS A 178 15.33 -13.50 3.75
N ALA A 179 15.43 -13.30 5.05
CA ALA A 179 15.67 -12.00 5.66
C ALA A 179 17.09 -11.96 6.23
N PHE A 180 17.83 -10.92 5.91
CA PHE A 180 19.09 -10.55 6.56
C PHE A 180 18.92 -9.16 7.19
N ASP A 181 19.39 -9.02 8.42
CA ASP A 181 19.34 -7.78 9.16
C ASP A 181 20.66 -7.57 9.91
N ILE A 182 21.19 -6.36 9.86
CA ILE A 182 22.34 -5.91 10.65
C ILE A 182 22.05 -4.55 11.24
N GLY A 183 22.33 -4.40 12.52
CA GLY A 183 22.03 -3.14 13.19
C GLY A 183 22.85 -2.93 14.45
N PHE A 184 22.68 -1.75 15.04
CA PHE A 184 23.26 -1.43 16.33
C PHE A 184 22.28 -0.66 17.21
N ASP A 185 22.41 -0.90 18.52
CA ASP A 185 21.69 -0.20 19.58
C ASP A 185 22.70 0.67 20.34
N LEU A 186 22.46 1.97 20.40
CA LEU A 186 23.30 2.94 21.10
C LEU A 186 22.48 3.69 22.15
N SER A 187 23.01 3.78 23.37
CA SER A 187 22.43 4.60 24.43
C SER A 187 23.50 5.46 25.08
N LEU A 188 23.25 6.75 25.19
CA LEU A 188 24.21 7.75 25.69
C LEU A 188 23.62 8.59 26.83
N PHE A 189 24.50 9.22 27.61
CA PHE A 189 24.17 10.23 28.61
C PHE A 189 23.13 9.76 29.65
N ASN A 190 23.35 8.59 30.26
CA ASN A 190 22.39 7.95 31.17
C ASN A 190 21.03 7.70 30.51
N ASN A 191 21.07 7.11 29.30
CA ASN A 191 19.92 6.76 28.48
C ASN A 191 19.07 7.99 28.00
N ARG A 192 19.68 9.18 28.00
CA ARG A 192 18.98 10.38 27.47
C ARG A 192 18.91 10.41 25.96
N VAL A 193 19.82 9.75 25.27
CA VAL A 193 19.80 9.57 23.82
C VAL A 193 19.83 8.06 23.56
N GLN A 194 18.84 7.56 22.85
CA GLN A 194 18.75 6.18 22.42
C GLN A 194 18.57 6.16 20.91
N LEU A 195 19.45 5.44 20.23
CA LEU A 195 19.48 5.33 18.77
C LEU A 195 19.58 3.85 18.40
N ASN A 196 18.62 3.38 17.60
CA ASN A 196 18.67 2.09 16.94
C ASN A 196 18.77 2.33 15.44
N VAL A 197 19.66 1.63 14.77
CA VAL A 197 19.82 1.69 13.31
C VAL A 197 19.90 0.28 12.79
N ASP A 198 19.07 -0.01 11.79
CA ASP A 198 19.01 -1.29 11.12
C ASP A 198 19.12 -1.13 9.61
N TYR A 199 19.82 -2.05 8.97
CA TYR A 199 19.81 -2.27 7.55
C TYR A 199 19.34 -3.68 7.26
N TYR A 200 18.30 -3.80 6.43
CA TYR A 200 17.72 -5.09 6.10
C TYR A 200 17.75 -5.37 4.60
N ILE A 201 17.81 -6.66 4.26
CA ILE A 201 17.58 -7.21 2.93
C ILE A 201 16.65 -8.39 3.06
N ASN A 202 15.47 -8.29 2.45
CA ASN A 202 14.46 -9.35 2.40
C ASN A 202 14.29 -9.80 0.95
N LYS A 203 14.64 -11.05 0.67
CA LYS A 203 14.41 -11.66 -0.62
C LYS A 203 13.30 -12.70 -0.50
N THR A 204 12.21 -12.50 -1.24
CA THR A 204 11.12 -13.45 -1.32
C THR A 204 11.23 -14.22 -2.63
N ASP A 205 11.38 -15.51 -2.53
CA ASP A 205 11.42 -16.46 -3.64
C ASP A 205 10.09 -17.26 -3.68
N ASP A 206 9.82 -17.83 -4.85
CA ASP A 206 8.64 -18.70 -5.04
C ASP A 206 7.30 -17.96 -4.77
N LEU A 207 7.23 -16.68 -5.12
CA LEU A 207 6.00 -15.88 -4.96
C LEU A 207 4.82 -16.57 -5.63
N LEU A 208 3.73 -16.63 -4.90
CA LEU A 208 2.45 -17.18 -5.33
C LEU A 208 1.76 -16.18 -6.26
N TYR A 209 1.82 -16.44 -7.54
CA TYR A 209 1.40 -15.53 -8.59
C TYR A 209 0.41 -16.21 -9.55
N SER A 210 -0.53 -15.43 -10.09
CA SER A 210 -1.47 -15.89 -11.12
C SER A 210 -0.93 -15.54 -12.51
N THR A 211 -0.41 -16.54 -13.21
CA THR A 211 0.11 -16.39 -14.58
C THR A 211 -1.06 -16.41 -15.57
N LYS A 212 -1.12 -15.45 -16.48
CA LYS A 212 -2.11 -15.44 -17.58
C LYS A 212 -1.87 -16.60 -18.54
N LEU A 213 -2.93 -17.20 -19.02
CA LEU A 213 -2.89 -18.31 -19.98
C LEU A 213 -3.48 -17.87 -21.32
N PRO A 214 -3.03 -18.46 -22.44
CA PRO A 214 -3.69 -18.28 -23.74
C PRO A 214 -5.16 -18.71 -23.67
N ALA A 215 -6.05 -17.96 -24.29
CA ALA A 215 -7.50 -18.25 -24.31
C ALA A 215 -7.85 -19.64 -24.83
N ALA A 216 -7.01 -20.21 -25.71
CA ALA A 216 -7.18 -21.57 -26.23
C ALA A 216 -7.15 -22.67 -25.15
N THR A 217 -6.63 -22.38 -23.95
CA THR A 217 -6.65 -23.33 -22.81
C THR A 217 -8.02 -23.44 -22.15
N GLY A 218 -8.94 -22.53 -22.41
CA GLY A 218 -10.23 -22.40 -21.75
C GLY A 218 -10.15 -21.77 -20.35
N PHE A 219 -8.97 -21.36 -19.89
CA PHE A 219 -8.74 -20.75 -18.58
C PHE A 219 -8.00 -19.43 -18.73
N SER A 220 -8.33 -18.46 -17.87
CA SER A 220 -7.68 -17.13 -17.88
C SER A 220 -6.33 -17.11 -17.17
N THR A 221 -6.19 -17.90 -16.08
CA THR A 221 -4.97 -17.90 -15.25
C THR A 221 -4.71 -19.26 -14.63
N VAL A 222 -3.45 -19.49 -14.25
CA VAL A 222 -3.03 -20.59 -13.37
C VAL A 222 -2.17 -20.04 -12.24
N LYS A 223 -2.33 -20.56 -11.03
CA LYS A 223 -1.47 -20.23 -9.88
C LYS A 223 -0.14 -20.95 -9.97
N THR A 224 0.96 -20.23 -9.78
CA THR A 224 2.34 -20.75 -9.87
C THR A 224 3.23 -20.10 -8.82
N ASN A 225 4.40 -20.71 -8.56
CA ASN A 225 5.48 -20.17 -7.73
C ASN A 225 6.64 -19.75 -8.65
N LEU A 226 6.53 -18.62 -9.34
CA LEU A 226 7.49 -18.27 -10.39
C LEU A 226 8.25 -16.97 -10.18
N ALA A 227 7.77 -16.08 -9.29
CA ALA A 227 8.37 -14.76 -9.16
C ALA A 227 9.28 -14.66 -7.93
N SER A 228 10.24 -13.76 -8.00
CA SER A 228 11.04 -13.35 -6.84
C SER A 228 11.22 -11.83 -6.77
N ILE A 229 11.22 -11.31 -5.54
CA ILE A 229 11.36 -9.89 -5.24
C ILE A 229 12.37 -9.66 -4.13
N GLU A 230 13.00 -8.49 -4.15
CA GLU A 230 13.88 -8.01 -3.08
C GLU A 230 13.32 -6.70 -2.50
N ASN A 231 13.34 -6.59 -1.19
CA ASN A 231 13.13 -5.35 -0.46
C ASN A 231 14.35 -5.10 0.41
N LYS A 232 14.90 -3.88 0.38
CA LYS A 232 16.02 -3.48 1.23
C LYS A 232 15.89 -2.04 1.66
N GLY A 233 16.36 -1.74 2.86
CA GLY A 233 16.23 -0.40 3.38
C GLY A 233 16.91 -0.19 4.72
N TRP A 234 16.75 1.02 5.22
CA TRP A 234 17.22 1.46 6.52
C TRP A 234 16.04 1.77 7.41
N GLU A 235 16.18 1.41 8.68
CA GLU A 235 15.27 1.81 9.75
C GLU A 235 16.08 2.49 10.86
N ILE A 236 15.63 3.66 11.28
CA ILE A 236 16.30 4.48 12.29
C ILE A 236 15.28 4.92 13.32
N ASP A 237 15.51 4.56 14.57
CA ASP A 237 14.74 5.00 15.73
C ASP A 237 15.62 5.83 16.67
N LEU A 238 15.27 7.11 16.83
CA LEU A 238 15.94 8.01 17.74
C LEU A 238 14.97 8.50 18.82
N THR A 239 15.28 8.20 20.07
CA THR A 239 14.55 8.74 21.23
C THR A 239 15.48 9.59 22.08
N THR A 240 15.05 10.81 22.42
CA THR A 240 15.83 11.75 23.22
C THR A 240 15.03 12.27 24.40
N VAL A 241 15.69 12.44 25.53
CA VAL A 241 15.22 13.21 26.69
C VAL A 241 15.91 14.56 26.65
N ASN A 242 15.29 15.54 26.01
CA ASN A 242 15.88 16.86 25.74
C ASN A 242 16.05 17.66 27.03
N VAL A 243 14.97 17.74 27.82
CA VAL A 243 14.95 18.42 29.11
C VAL A 243 14.31 17.52 30.16
N HIS A 244 14.95 17.45 31.33
CA HIS A 244 14.41 16.72 32.47
C HIS A 244 14.70 17.49 33.76
N THR A 245 13.74 18.29 34.21
CA THR A 245 13.74 18.98 35.48
C THR A 245 12.61 18.49 36.39
N LYS A 246 12.55 18.93 37.63
CA LYS A 246 11.44 18.59 38.53
C LYS A 246 10.08 19.06 38.03
N ALA A 247 10.03 20.21 37.33
CA ALA A 247 8.78 20.81 36.88
C ALA A 247 8.48 20.57 35.42
N PHE A 248 9.50 20.41 34.56
CA PHE A 248 9.34 20.32 33.11
C PHE A 248 10.15 19.15 32.55
N LYS A 249 9.50 18.38 31.69
CA LYS A 249 10.11 17.29 30.92
C LYS A 249 9.76 17.47 29.45
N TRP A 250 10.76 17.28 28.57
CA TRP A 250 10.59 17.25 27.13
C TRP A 250 11.36 16.07 26.56
N SER A 251 10.65 15.24 25.81
CA SER A 251 11.24 14.11 25.07
C SER A 251 10.76 14.13 23.63
N SER A 252 11.62 13.66 22.74
CA SER A 252 11.32 13.52 21.31
C SER A 252 11.61 12.09 20.87
N SER A 253 10.82 11.58 19.92
CA SER A 253 11.02 10.30 19.26
C SER A 253 10.87 10.50 17.76
N LEU A 254 11.87 10.10 17.00
CA LEU A 254 11.93 10.17 15.54
C LEU A 254 12.12 8.75 14.98
N ASN A 255 11.25 8.34 14.08
CA ASN A 255 11.34 7.11 13.33
C ASN A 255 11.52 7.46 11.86
N LEU A 256 12.50 6.87 11.20
CA LEU A 256 12.76 7.01 9.77
C LEU A 256 12.85 5.63 9.17
N ALA A 257 12.22 5.42 8.00
CA ALA A 257 12.35 4.17 7.27
C ALA A 257 12.42 4.43 5.77
N THR A 258 13.33 3.71 5.11
CA THR A 258 13.44 3.66 3.65
C THR A 258 13.16 2.23 3.19
N ASN A 259 12.62 2.07 1.99
CA ASN A 259 12.47 0.77 1.35
C ASN A 259 12.69 0.91 -0.15
N LYS A 260 13.51 0.02 -0.73
CA LYS A 260 13.65 -0.13 -2.18
C LYS A 260 13.18 -1.52 -2.56
N ASN A 261 12.07 -1.57 -3.31
CA ASN A 261 11.52 -2.79 -3.87
C ASN A 261 12.13 -3.05 -5.26
N LYS A 262 12.44 -4.29 -5.57
CA LYS A 262 12.94 -4.72 -6.87
C LYS A 262 12.42 -6.11 -7.23
N VAL A 263 11.84 -6.25 -8.40
CA VAL A 263 11.50 -7.54 -8.99
C VAL A 263 12.77 -8.17 -9.54
N LEU A 264 13.09 -9.38 -9.14
CA LEU A 264 14.28 -10.11 -9.55
C LEU A 264 14.02 -11.08 -10.70
N ASP A 265 12.85 -11.73 -10.67
CA ASP A 265 12.44 -12.72 -11.65
C ASP A 265 10.91 -12.80 -11.72
N MET A 266 10.38 -13.13 -12.88
CA MET A 266 8.94 -13.31 -13.13
C MET A 266 8.65 -14.60 -13.91
N GLY A 267 9.49 -15.64 -13.73
CA GLY A 267 9.28 -16.96 -14.33
C GLY A 267 9.39 -16.96 -15.85
N GLY A 268 10.35 -16.20 -16.39
CA GLY A 268 10.61 -16.11 -17.84
C GLY A 268 9.81 -15.00 -18.55
N ASN A 269 8.97 -14.23 -17.83
CA ASN A 269 8.35 -13.02 -18.36
C ASN A 269 9.18 -11.80 -17.97
N ASP A 270 9.43 -10.89 -18.89
CA ASP A 270 10.15 -9.64 -18.61
C ASP A 270 9.29 -8.63 -17.85
N ASN A 271 8.00 -8.65 -18.11
CA ASN A 271 7.04 -7.76 -17.47
C ASN A 271 5.62 -8.34 -17.44
N VAL A 272 4.77 -7.74 -16.58
CA VAL A 272 3.33 -7.97 -16.55
C VAL A 272 2.62 -6.62 -16.47
N ILE A 273 1.68 -6.40 -17.39
CA ILE A 273 0.79 -5.25 -17.38
C ILE A 273 -0.52 -5.66 -16.69
N THR A 274 -0.92 -4.90 -15.69
CA THR A 274 -2.17 -5.07 -14.96
C THR A 274 -3.06 -3.87 -15.25
N GLU A 275 -4.29 -4.13 -15.69
CA GLU A 275 -5.29 -3.09 -15.93
C GLU A 275 -6.29 -3.06 -14.77
N ALA A 276 -6.59 -1.86 -14.30
CA ALA A 276 -7.60 -1.63 -13.28
C ALA A 276 -8.22 -0.24 -13.51
N TYR A 277 -9.56 -0.19 -13.65
CA TYR A 277 -10.34 1.05 -13.83
C TYR A 277 -9.86 1.92 -14.98
N ASP A 278 -9.54 1.29 -16.12
CA ASP A 278 -8.97 1.88 -17.32
C ASP A 278 -7.57 2.51 -17.14
N ALA A 279 -6.92 2.25 -15.99
CA ALA A 279 -5.52 2.60 -15.75
C ALA A 279 -4.62 1.37 -15.90
N ARG A 280 -3.37 1.60 -16.29
CA ARG A 280 -2.39 0.54 -16.49
C ARG A 280 -1.25 0.66 -15.50
N PHE A 281 -0.83 -0.50 -15.00
CA PHE A 281 0.30 -0.67 -14.11
C PHE A 281 1.24 -1.71 -14.71
N ILE A 282 2.54 -1.45 -14.65
CA ILE A 282 3.54 -2.40 -15.11
C ILE A 282 4.40 -2.86 -13.95
N THR A 283 4.60 -4.16 -13.87
CA THR A 283 5.62 -4.78 -13.02
C THR A 283 6.66 -5.40 -13.94
N LYS A 284 7.92 -4.92 -13.86
CA LYS A 284 9.00 -5.30 -14.76
C LYS A 284 10.19 -5.80 -13.96
N VAL A 285 10.87 -6.83 -14.49
CA VAL A 285 12.15 -7.30 -13.94
C VAL A 285 13.15 -6.15 -13.89
N GLY A 286 13.81 -6.01 -12.74
CA GLY A 286 14.75 -4.92 -12.46
C GLY A 286 14.11 -3.65 -11.88
N GLY A 287 12.78 -3.47 -11.97
CA GLY A 287 12.01 -2.36 -11.42
C GLY A 287 11.24 -2.72 -10.14
N PRO A 288 10.57 -1.73 -9.52
CA PRO A 288 9.64 -2.00 -8.44
C PRO A 288 8.32 -2.62 -8.95
N ILE A 289 7.56 -3.23 -8.04
CA ILE A 289 6.21 -3.71 -8.31
C ILE A 289 5.28 -2.53 -8.56
N SER A 290 4.32 -2.70 -9.50
CA SER A 290 3.21 -1.75 -9.69
C SER A 290 3.68 -0.32 -10.00
N GLN A 291 4.49 -0.17 -11.04
CA GLN A 291 4.78 1.15 -11.59
C GLN A 291 3.58 1.63 -12.42
N PHE A 292 3.29 2.93 -12.38
CA PHE A 292 2.32 3.52 -13.29
C PHE A 292 2.82 3.39 -14.71
N TYR A 293 1.97 2.94 -15.62
CA TYR A 293 2.28 2.72 -17.03
C TYR A 293 1.43 3.66 -17.85
N VAL A 294 2.03 4.73 -18.38
CA VAL A 294 1.33 5.89 -18.90
C VAL A 294 1.99 6.45 -20.14
N TYR A 295 1.22 7.19 -20.92
CA TYR A 295 1.75 8.04 -21.99
C TYR A 295 2.47 9.25 -21.40
N ARG A 296 3.59 9.64 -22.02
CA ARG A 296 4.22 10.91 -21.77
C ARG A 296 3.53 12.00 -22.56
N THR A 297 3.51 13.20 -22.01
CA THR A 297 2.87 14.36 -22.64
C THR A 297 3.87 15.48 -22.88
N ASP A 298 3.67 16.24 -23.98
CA ASP A 298 4.44 17.42 -24.37
C ASP A 298 3.49 18.61 -24.62
N GLY A 299 2.76 19.01 -23.58
CA GLY A 299 1.80 20.10 -23.64
C GLY A 299 0.51 19.74 -24.36
N LEU A 300 -0.06 20.67 -25.11
CA LEU A 300 -1.29 20.53 -25.85
C LEU A 300 -1.06 20.67 -27.36
N LEU A 301 -1.87 20.00 -28.15
CA LEU A 301 -1.93 20.23 -29.59
C LEU A 301 -2.43 21.64 -29.87
N THR A 302 -1.81 22.30 -30.83
CA THR A 302 -2.16 23.64 -31.33
C THR A 302 -2.62 23.56 -32.77
N ASN A 303 -3.14 24.66 -33.34
CA ASN A 303 -3.49 24.72 -34.75
C ASN A 303 -2.28 24.46 -35.68
N ASP A 304 -1.07 24.82 -35.21
CA ASP A 304 0.17 24.64 -35.99
C ASP A 304 0.58 23.14 -36.11
N ASP A 305 0.05 22.29 -35.23
CA ASP A 305 0.28 20.84 -35.29
C ASP A 305 -0.59 20.14 -36.41
N PHE A 306 -1.37 20.92 -37.17
CA PHE A 306 -2.21 20.42 -38.25
C PHE A 306 -1.97 21.20 -39.57
N GLU A 307 -2.25 20.58 -40.69
CA GLU A 307 -2.27 21.29 -41.97
C GLU A 307 -3.53 22.14 -42.07
N LEU A 308 -3.45 23.20 -42.89
CA LEU A 308 -4.61 24.04 -43.20
C LEU A 308 -5.40 23.41 -44.34
N GLY A 309 -6.71 23.37 -44.20
CA GLY A 309 -7.65 23.03 -45.24
C GLY A 309 -7.85 24.17 -46.26
N PRO A 310 -8.61 23.95 -47.33
CA PRO A 310 -8.91 24.96 -48.33
C PRO A 310 -9.66 26.20 -47.79
N ASP A 311 -10.29 26.06 -46.63
CA ASP A 311 -11.03 27.14 -45.93
C ASP A 311 -10.14 27.98 -45.00
N GLY A 312 -8.81 27.67 -44.97
CA GLY A 312 -7.85 28.34 -44.09
C GLY A 312 -7.90 27.92 -42.63
N LYS A 313 -8.72 26.91 -42.29
CA LYS A 313 -8.77 26.33 -40.94
C LYS A 313 -7.91 25.07 -40.87
N TYR A 314 -7.56 24.65 -39.66
CA TYR A 314 -6.84 23.40 -39.48
C TYR A 314 -7.65 22.18 -39.95
N ASP A 315 -6.98 21.26 -40.60
CA ASP A 315 -7.56 19.99 -41.05
C ASP A 315 -7.18 18.88 -40.06
N LYS A 316 -8.15 18.47 -39.24
CA LYS A 316 -7.93 17.40 -38.22
C LYS A 316 -7.56 16.04 -38.81
N SER A 317 -7.81 15.83 -40.12
CA SER A 317 -7.43 14.59 -40.78
C SER A 317 -5.98 14.58 -41.26
N ARG A 318 -5.29 15.73 -41.16
CA ARG A 318 -3.92 15.95 -41.65
C ARG A 318 -3.00 16.52 -40.53
N PRO A 319 -2.76 15.75 -39.48
CA PRO A 319 -1.83 16.17 -38.42
C PRO A 319 -0.40 16.19 -38.96
N ARG A 320 0.40 17.15 -38.50
CA ARG A 320 1.85 17.28 -38.78
C ARG A 320 2.70 16.56 -37.74
N VAL A 321 2.09 16.12 -36.65
CA VAL A 321 2.71 15.40 -35.55
C VAL A 321 1.94 14.11 -35.29
N PRO A 322 2.56 13.08 -34.66
CA PRO A 322 1.84 11.90 -34.26
C PRO A 322 0.70 12.22 -33.30
N VAL A 323 -0.48 11.69 -33.57
CA VAL A 323 -1.68 11.91 -32.76
C VAL A 323 -2.46 10.61 -32.60
N LEU A 324 -3.18 10.48 -31.49
CA LEU A 324 -4.23 9.47 -31.39
C LEU A 324 -5.38 9.81 -32.34
N THR A 325 -6.12 8.80 -32.76
CA THR A 325 -7.24 8.97 -33.71
C THR A 325 -8.20 10.08 -33.26
N ASN A 326 -8.50 11.02 -34.17
CA ASN A 326 -9.45 12.13 -34.00
C ASN A 326 -9.06 13.20 -32.96
N GLN A 327 -7.80 13.36 -32.60
CA GLN A 327 -7.37 14.50 -31.78
C GLN A 327 -7.49 15.83 -32.55
N ILE A 328 -7.69 16.89 -31.78
CA ILE A 328 -7.86 18.27 -32.26
C ILE A 328 -7.02 19.23 -31.40
N PRO A 329 -6.79 20.47 -31.86
CA PRO A 329 -6.15 21.50 -31.03
C PRO A 329 -6.82 21.62 -29.65
N GLY A 330 -5.99 21.80 -28.60
CA GLY A 330 -6.43 21.77 -27.21
C GLY A 330 -6.48 20.38 -26.57
N ASN A 331 -6.35 19.31 -27.32
CA ASN A 331 -6.13 17.98 -26.75
C ASN A 331 -4.68 17.84 -26.29
N VAL A 332 -4.44 16.86 -25.40
CA VAL A 332 -3.09 16.54 -24.91
C VAL A 332 -2.23 16.06 -26.07
N LYS A 333 -1.02 16.62 -26.19
CA LYS A 333 0.00 16.19 -27.14
C LYS A 333 0.80 15.06 -26.53
N TYR A 334 0.79 13.90 -27.17
CA TYR A 334 1.53 12.72 -26.72
C TYR A 334 2.92 12.69 -27.32
N VAL A 335 3.85 12.04 -26.63
CA VAL A 335 5.21 11.83 -27.10
C VAL A 335 5.27 10.45 -27.77
N ASP A 336 5.66 10.44 -29.04
CA ASP A 336 6.03 9.24 -29.79
C ASP A 336 7.39 8.76 -29.26
N ILE A 337 7.36 7.70 -28.44
CA ILE A 337 8.54 7.22 -27.70
C ILE A 337 9.42 6.33 -28.57
N ASP A 338 8.82 5.51 -29.43
CA ASP A 338 9.54 4.59 -30.31
C ASP A 338 9.91 5.21 -31.66
N GLY A 339 9.36 6.40 -31.98
CA GLY A 339 9.67 7.19 -33.18
C GLY A 339 9.07 6.60 -34.45
N ASN A 340 8.01 5.80 -34.34
CA ASN A 340 7.37 5.14 -35.49
C ASN A 340 6.37 6.03 -36.24
N GLY A 341 6.04 7.23 -35.71
CA GLY A 341 5.10 8.18 -36.28
C GLY A 341 3.65 7.94 -35.91
N GLU A 342 3.36 7.01 -35.02
CA GLU A 342 2.02 6.66 -34.54
C GLU A 342 2.00 6.68 -33.00
N ILE A 343 0.91 7.15 -32.39
CA ILE A 343 0.71 7.04 -30.95
C ILE A 343 -0.13 5.80 -30.65
N ASN A 344 0.46 4.84 -29.96
CA ASN A 344 -0.20 3.59 -29.57
C ASN A 344 0.30 3.08 -28.21
N SER A 345 -0.05 1.84 -27.82
CA SER A 345 0.34 1.29 -26.52
C SER A 345 1.84 1.11 -26.33
N ASP A 346 2.63 1.11 -27.41
CA ASP A 346 4.08 0.95 -27.36
C ASP A 346 4.80 2.23 -26.90
N ASP A 347 4.08 3.39 -26.96
CA ASP A 347 4.55 4.68 -26.44
C ASP A 347 4.32 4.84 -24.93
N MET A 348 3.68 3.88 -24.29
CA MET A 348 3.52 3.92 -22.85
C MET A 348 4.82 3.56 -22.16
N VAL A 349 5.12 4.25 -21.05
CA VAL A 349 6.35 4.04 -20.29
C VAL A 349 6.10 3.91 -18.79
N PRO A 350 6.96 3.21 -18.06
CA PRO A 350 6.95 3.24 -16.61
C PRO A 350 7.22 4.67 -16.09
N TYR A 351 6.36 5.19 -15.21
CA TYR A 351 6.47 6.56 -14.70
C TYR A 351 6.58 6.63 -13.17
N GLY A 352 7.29 5.68 -12.57
CA GLY A 352 7.50 5.58 -11.13
C GLY A 352 6.42 4.77 -10.43
N SER A 353 6.55 4.63 -9.12
CA SER A 353 5.68 3.82 -8.27
C SER A 353 5.14 4.62 -7.08
N ASN A 354 4.24 4.01 -6.32
CA ASN A 354 3.73 4.58 -5.08
C ASN A 354 4.71 4.44 -3.90
N ASP A 355 5.82 3.71 -4.06
CA ASP A 355 6.78 3.49 -2.99
C ASP A 355 7.48 4.81 -2.62
N PRO A 356 7.40 5.28 -1.35
CA PRO A 356 8.09 6.46 -0.91
C PRO A 356 9.60 6.24 -0.78
N ASP A 357 10.41 7.28 -0.99
CA ASP A 357 11.84 7.26 -0.73
C ASP A 357 12.14 7.23 0.77
N LEU A 358 11.31 7.90 1.57
CA LEU A 358 11.42 7.98 3.02
C LEU A 358 10.04 8.08 3.65
N THR A 359 9.80 7.31 4.69
CA THR A 359 8.69 7.50 5.64
C THR A 359 9.22 7.97 6.98
N TYR A 360 8.47 8.84 7.65
CA TYR A 360 8.88 9.37 8.95
C TYR A 360 7.73 9.56 9.91
N GLY A 361 8.05 9.39 11.20
CA GLY A 361 7.19 9.72 12.33
C GLY A 361 7.96 10.52 13.37
N PHE A 362 7.41 11.63 13.84
CA PHE A 362 8.04 12.49 14.84
C PHE A 362 7.08 12.82 15.97
N THR A 363 7.40 12.34 17.16
CA THR A 363 6.61 12.57 18.36
C THR A 363 7.37 13.48 19.31
N ASN A 364 6.74 14.56 19.78
CA ASN A 364 7.20 15.37 20.89
C ASN A 364 6.24 15.25 22.07
N ARG A 365 6.81 15.07 23.27
CA ARG A 365 6.05 15.04 24.52
C ARG A 365 6.62 16.07 25.48
N PHE A 366 5.74 16.94 25.94
CA PHE A 366 6.04 17.98 26.92
C PHE A 366 5.20 17.72 28.16
N SER A 367 5.83 17.73 29.34
CA SER A 367 5.12 17.64 30.61
C SER A 367 5.53 18.81 31.49
N TYR A 368 4.59 19.60 31.93
CA TYR A 368 4.80 20.66 32.90
C TYR A 368 3.87 20.48 34.09
N LYS A 369 4.42 20.12 35.24
CA LYS A 369 3.64 19.75 36.43
C LYS A 369 2.59 18.68 36.10
N ASN A 370 1.31 19.05 36.12
CA ASN A 370 0.18 18.16 35.88
C ASN A 370 -0.30 18.19 34.41
N LEU A 371 0.25 19.06 33.56
CA LEU A 371 -0.12 19.19 32.17
C LEU A 371 0.84 18.40 31.26
N GLU A 372 0.27 17.62 30.33
CA GLU A 372 1.04 16.88 29.34
C GLU A 372 0.51 17.20 27.94
N LEU A 373 1.41 17.60 27.04
CA LEU A 373 1.14 17.80 25.61
C LEU A 373 1.93 16.76 24.81
N SER A 374 1.25 16.04 23.93
CA SER A 374 1.86 15.15 22.95
C SER A 374 1.49 15.61 21.55
N VAL A 375 2.48 15.75 20.68
CA VAL A 375 2.31 16.09 19.27
C VAL A 375 2.97 15.01 18.43
N PHE A 376 2.20 14.37 17.57
CA PHE A 376 2.68 13.36 16.64
C PHE A 376 2.48 13.83 15.21
N LEU A 377 3.58 13.94 14.50
CA LEU A 377 3.67 14.25 13.07
C LEU A 377 4.06 12.98 12.33
N ARG A 378 3.44 12.72 11.19
CA ARG A 378 3.87 11.65 10.28
C ARG A 378 3.84 12.13 8.85
N GLY A 379 4.62 11.48 8.00
CA GLY A 379 4.61 11.77 6.59
C GLY A 379 5.50 10.85 5.78
N GLN A 380 5.59 11.20 4.51
CA GLN A 380 6.48 10.55 3.57
C GLN A 380 7.07 11.57 2.61
N ILE A 381 8.22 11.23 2.06
CA ILE A 381 8.88 11.97 0.98
C ILE A 381 9.00 11.02 -0.20
N GLY A 382 8.73 11.53 -1.40
CA GLY A 382 8.75 10.72 -2.62
C GLY A 382 7.49 9.86 -2.77
N GLY A 383 7.58 8.91 -3.70
CA GLY A 383 6.44 8.16 -4.18
C GLY A 383 5.54 8.98 -5.09
N LYS A 384 4.69 8.29 -5.82
CA LYS A 384 3.72 8.88 -6.73
C LYS A 384 2.32 8.35 -6.47
N VAL A 385 1.31 9.14 -6.84
CA VAL A 385 -0.09 8.76 -6.76
C VAL A 385 -0.79 9.09 -8.07
N LEU A 386 -1.57 8.15 -8.56
CA LEU A 386 -2.42 8.34 -9.73
C LEU A 386 -3.76 8.91 -9.29
N TYR A 387 -4.11 10.09 -9.78
CA TYR A 387 -5.41 10.73 -9.56
C TYR A 387 -6.48 10.10 -10.46
N LEU A 388 -6.98 8.95 -10.06
CA LEU A 388 -7.95 8.19 -10.85
C LEU A 388 -9.37 8.76 -10.75
N ALA A 389 -9.68 9.56 -9.72
CA ALA A 389 -10.93 10.31 -9.63
C ALA A 389 -11.12 11.29 -10.80
N GLY A 390 -10.03 11.76 -11.41
CA GLY A 390 -10.03 12.56 -12.65
C GLY A 390 -10.79 11.92 -13.80
N ARG A 391 -10.85 10.58 -13.86
CA ARG A 391 -11.66 9.83 -14.81
C ARG A 391 -13.13 10.30 -14.88
N SER A 392 -13.68 10.73 -13.76
CA SER A 392 -15.06 11.23 -13.67
C SER A 392 -15.11 12.76 -13.58
N LEU A 393 -14.21 13.37 -12.82
CA LEU A 393 -14.24 14.80 -12.52
C LEU A 393 -13.61 15.67 -13.60
N ASP A 394 -12.74 15.09 -14.44
CA ASP A 394 -12.06 15.77 -15.54
C ASP A 394 -12.71 15.52 -16.92
N THR A 395 -13.85 14.84 -16.96
CA THR A 395 -14.46 14.45 -18.24
C THR A 395 -15.44 15.47 -18.83
N GLY A 396 -15.97 16.39 -18.04
CA GLY A 396 -17.00 17.33 -18.51
C GLY A 396 -18.30 16.66 -19.01
N ARG A 397 -18.57 15.40 -18.61
CA ARG A 397 -19.72 14.60 -19.10
C ARG A 397 -21.08 15.07 -18.61
N GLY A 398 -21.17 16.16 -17.85
CA GLY A 398 -22.45 16.68 -17.35
C GLY A 398 -23.09 15.91 -16.20
N ASN A 399 -22.70 14.65 -15.97
CA ASN A 399 -23.23 13.81 -14.89
C ASN A 399 -22.52 14.03 -13.56
N TYR A 400 -21.37 14.69 -13.59
CA TYR A 400 -20.52 14.95 -12.42
C TYR A 400 -20.11 16.42 -12.40
N ASN A 401 -19.88 16.95 -11.20
CA ASN A 401 -19.28 18.26 -11.06
C ASN A 401 -17.81 18.23 -11.54
N GLY A 402 -17.45 19.19 -12.39
CA GLY A 402 -16.07 19.36 -12.85
C GLY A 402 -15.17 19.99 -11.79
N LEU A 403 -13.87 19.82 -11.95
CA LEU A 403 -12.87 20.53 -11.14
C LEU A 403 -12.82 22.01 -11.52
N LYS A 404 -12.50 22.88 -10.54
CA LYS A 404 -12.41 24.33 -10.74
C LYS A 404 -11.43 24.72 -11.87
N ARG A 405 -10.38 23.94 -12.11
CA ARG A 405 -9.42 24.17 -13.21
C ARG A 405 -10.06 24.21 -14.59
N TRP A 406 -11.20 23.53 -14.78
CA TRP A 406 -11.90 23.53 -16.06
C TRP A 406 -12.53 24.87 -16.45
N LEU A 407 -12.63 25.82 -15.52
CA LEU A 407 -12.99 27.20 -15.84
C LEU A 407 -11.93 27.85 -16.75
N HIS A 408 -10.67 27.40 -16.64
CA HIS A 408 -9.51 27.89 -17.38
C HIS A 408 -9.03 26.91 -18.45
N ALA A 409 -9.89 25.98 -18.91
CA ALA A 409 -9.55 25.02 -19.94
C ALA A 409 -9.41 25.67 -21.31
N TYR A 410 -8.64 25.03 -22.20
CA TYR A 410 -8.57 25.42 -23.60
C TYR A 410 -9.97 25.43 -24.23
N LYS A 411 -10.25 26.41 -25.09
CA LYS A 411 -11.47 26.53 -25.89
C LYS A 411 -11.08 27.00 -27.28
N GLU A 412 -11.67 26.41 -28.30
CA GLU A 412 -11.34 26.70 -29.71
C GLU A 412 -11.48 28.19 -30.05
N GLU A 413 -12.44 28.88 -29.44
CA GLU A 413 -12.67 30.31 -29.60
C GLU A 413 -11.53 31.19 -29.05
N TYR A 414 -10.60 30.62 -28.25
CA TYR A 414 -9.46 31.33 -27.65
C TYR A 414 -8.12 31.13 -28.34
N ALA A 415 -8.05 30.36 -29.42
CA ALA A 415 -6.84 30.27 -30.23
C ALA A 415 -6.31 31.64 -30.67
N GLY A 416 -7.11 32.70 -30.51
CA GLY A 416 -6.75 34.10 -30.71
C GLY A 416 -6.47 34.96 -29.48
N GLY A 417 -6.43 34.41 -28.26
CA GLY A 417 -6.00 35.09 -27.04
C GLY A 417 -7.01 36.04 -26.36
N ASN A 418 -8.27 36.06 -26.78
CA ASN A 418 -9.30 36.88 -26.15
C ASN A 418 -10.09 36.15 -25.07
N PRO A 419 -10.22 36.68 -23.84
CA PRO A 419 -11.05 36.08 -22.80
C PRO A 419 -12.55 36.14 -23.18
N ILE A 420 -13.32 35.04 -22.95
CA ILE A 420 -14.77 35.07 -23.08
C ILE A 420 -15.34 35.89 -21.91
N PRO A 421 -16.09 36.97 -22.18
CA PRO A 421 -16.86 37.63 -21.14
C PRO A 421 -17.94 36.68 -20.62
N THR A 422 -17.90 36.36 -19.35
CA THR A 422 -19.00 35.58 -18.75
C THR A 422 -19.98 36.52 -18.08
N SER A 423 -21.27 36.24 -18.25
CA SER A 423 -22.34 36.88 -17.48
C SER A 423 -22.23 36.70 -15.97
N LEU A 424 -21.31 35.81 -15.52
CA LEU A 424 -21.07 35.46 -14.13
C LEU A 424 -19.92 36.24 -13.51
N GLY A 425 -19.19 37.10 -14.27
CA GLY A 425 -18.05 37.86 -13.77
C GLY A 425 -16.84 37.02 -13.34
N VAL A 426 -16.77 35.77 -13.79
CA VAL A 426 -15.65 34.87 -13.52
C VAL A 426 -14.67 34.94 -14.69
N ASP A 427 -13.39 35.20 -14.40
CA ASP A 427 -12.34 35.05 -15.40
C ASP A 427 -12.21 33.57 -15.79
N MET A 428 -12.43 33.26 -17.07
CA MET A 428 -12.32 31.93 -17.65
C MET A 428 -11.25 31.89 -18.75
N SER A 429 -10.27 32.79 -18.70
CA SER A 429 -9.14 32.75 -19.62
C SER A 429 -8.38 31.43 -19.49
N TRP A 430 -7.84 30.97 -20.60
CA TRP A 430 -7.03 29.75 -20.59
C TRP A 430 -5.74 29.95 -19.76
N ASP A 431 -5.42 28.98 -18.93
CA ASP A 431 -4.24 29.00 -18.03
C ASP A 431 -2.95 28.52 -18.71
N GLY A 432 -2.98 28.25 -20.02
CA GLY A 432 -1.84 27.78 -20.81
C GLY A 432 -1.51 26.29 -20.65
N LYS A 433 -2.25 25.54 -19.82
CA LYS A 433 -1.96 24.13 -19.52
C LYS A 433 -3.17 23.22 -19.39
N THR A 434 -4.33 23.73 -18.99
CA THR A 434 -5.54 22.88 -18.85
C THR A 434 -6.09 22.53 -20.23
N PRO A 435 -6.15 21.24 -20.58
CA PRO A 435 -6.59 20.80 -21.90
C PRO A 435 -8.09 21.05 -22.13
N LEU A 436 -8.54 20.85 -23.36
CA LEU A 436 -9.95 20.88 -23.71
C LEU A 436 -10.74 19.88 -22.86
N PRO A 437 -11.89 20.26 -22.25
CA PRO A 437 -12.71 19.36 -21.46
C PRO A 437 -13.12 18.13 -22.22
N TYR A 438 -13.01 17.02 -21.57
CA TYR A 438 -13.36 15.72 -22.10
C TYR A 438 -14.89 15.57 -22.20
N GLY A 439 -15.44 15.34 -23.38
CA GLY A 439 -16.81 14.85 -23.50
C GLY A 439 -17.93 15.85 -23.72
N LEU A 440 -17.65 17.05 -24.18
CA LEU A 440 -18.70 17.91 -24.76
C LEU A 440 -19.11 17.45 -26.16
N GLY A 441 -19.53 16.18 -26.28
CA GLY A 441 -20.06 15.60 -27.50
C GLY A 441 -19.74 14.13 -27.65
N ASN A 442 -20.63 13.35 -28.29
CA ASN A 442 -20.48 11.91 -28.55
C ASN A 442 -19.26 11.54 -29.42
N ASN A 443 -18.48 12.50 -29.86
CA ASN A 443 -17.34 12.36 -30.75
C ASN A 443 -16.03 12.86 -30.14
N SER A 444 -15.94 13.04 -28.82
CA SER A 444 -14.65 13.37 -28.22
C SER A 444 -13.65 12.25 -28.45
N PRO A 445 -12.53 12.53 -29.13
CA PRO A 445 -11.53 11.53 -29.50
C PRO A 445 -10.90 10.77 -28.35
N LEU A 446 -11.02 11.31 -27.16
CA LEU A 446 -10.45 10.74 -25.93
C LEU A 446 -11.34 9.65 -25.30
N ASN A 447 -12.46 9.26 -25.93
CA ASN A 447 -13.44 8.35 -25.35
C ASN A 447 -13.08 6.86 -25.41
N LYS A 448 -12.04 6.46 -26.15
CA LYS A 448 -11.66 5.05 -26.22
C LYS A 448 -10.25 4.76 -25.71
N ASP A 449 -9.25 5.55 -26.07
CA ASP A 449 -7.86 5.16 -25.84
C ASP A 449 -6.95 6.28 -25.25
N GLY A 450 -7.35 7.55 -25.33
CA GLY A 450 -6.51 8.68 -24.92
C GLY A 450 -7.02 9.39 -23.67
N GLN A 451 -7.19 8.67 -22.60
CA GLN A 451 -7.76 9.21 -21.39
C GLN A 451 -6.67 9.93 -20.55
N MET A 452 -6.94 11.15 -20.11
CA MET A 452 -5.98 11.96 -19.33
C MET A 452 -5.43 11.22 -18.10
N HIS A 453 -6.22 10.33 -17.49
CA HIS A 453 -5.78 9.49 -16.39
C HIS A 453 -4.76 8.40 -16.79
N MET A 454 -4.53 8.16 -18.07
CA MET A 454 -3.44 7.31 -18.56
C MET A 454 -2.21 8.11 -19.00
N THR A 455 -2.11 9.37 -18.61
CA THR A 455 -0.97 10.24 -18.89
C THR A 455 -0.21 10.60 -17.62
N ASP A 456 1.01 11.07 -17.79
CA ASP A 456 1.82 11.59 -16.70
C ASP A 456 1.21 12.83 -16.03
N MET A 457 0.26 13.53 -16.68
CA MET A 457 -0.49 14.64 -16.09
C MET A 457 -1.40 14.23 -14.92
N ALA A 458 -1.81 12.96 -14.87
CA ALA A 458 -2.62 12.42 -13.77
C ALA A 458 -1.76 11.88 -12.61
N ILE A 459 -0.44 11.90 -12.75
CA ILE A 459 0.50 11.38 -11.74
C ILE A 459 1.05 12.54 -10.90
N TYR A 460 0.78 12.51 -9.62
CA TYR A 460 1.18 13.51 -8.65
C TYR A 460 2.26 12.99 -7.71
N ASN A 461 2.98 13.89 -7.07
CA ASN A 461 3.86 13.57 -5.96
C ASN A 461 3.01 13.19 -4.73
N ALA A 462 3.34 12.07 -4.09
CA ALA A 462 2.64 11.56 -2.92
C ALA A 462 3.25 12.02 -1.59
N SER A 463 4.19 12.96 -1.61
CA SER A 463 4.79 13.50 -0.39
C SER A 463 3.78 14.26 0.44
N PHE A 464 3.84 14.06 1.75
CA PHE A 464 3.02 14.81 2.70
C PHE A 464 3.65 14.88 4.09
N LEU A 465 3.23 15.88 4.86
CA LEU A 465 3.39 15.97 6.31
C LEU A 465 2.00 16.12 6.93
N ARG A 466 1.66 15.25 7.87
CA ARG A 466 0.37 15.28 8.58
C ARG A 466 0.57 15.54 10.07
N ILE A 467 -0.20 16.48 10.60
CA ILE A 467 -0.41 16.59 12.05
C ILE A 467 -1.37 15.46 12.42
N GLN A 468 -0.78 14.30 12.78
CA GLN A 468 -1.53 13.08 12.96
C GLN A 468 -2.32 13.06 14.27
N ASN A 469 -1.70 13.56 15.35
CA ASN A 469 -2.32 13.58 16.67
C ASN A 469 -1.74 14.72 17.52
N ILE A 470 -2.61 15.48 18.16
CA ILE A 470 -2.27 16.42 19.24
C ILE A 470 -3.13 16.05 20.43
N SER A 471 -2.52 15.71 21.56
CA SER A 471 -3.22 15.35 22.78
C SER A 471 -2.75 16.23 23.95
N LEU A 472 -3.70 16.89 24.59
CA LEU A 472 -3.48 17.66 25.82
C LEU A 472 -4.16 16.95 26.98
N THR A 473 -3.38 16.57 27.99
CA THR A 473 -3.86 15.84 29.16
C THR A 473 -3.58 16.63 30.43
N TYR A 474 -4.55 16.75 31.30
CA TYR A 474 -4.41 17.32 32.63
C TYR A 474 -4.66 16.27 33.71
N LYS A 475 -3.66 16.01 34.55
CA LYS A 475 -3.75 15.12 35.72
C LYS A 475 -4.30 15.90 36.90
N LEU A 476 -5.42 15.49 37.44
CA LEU A 476 -6.01 16.17 38.61
C LEU A 476 -5.10 16.01 39.83
N PRO A 477 -4.86 17.09 40.58
CA PRO A 477 -4.07 17.01 41.80
C PRO A 477 -4.69 16.05 42.83
N LYS A 478 -3.88 15.20 43.46
CA LYS A 478 -4.36 14.24 44.48
C LYS A 478 -5.23 14.88 45.57
N LYS A 479 -4.94 16.14 45.93
CA LYS A 479 -5.70 16.87 46.95
C LYS A 479 -7.17 17.06 46.59
N TRP A 480 -7.52 17.10 45.32
CA TRP A 480 -8.92 17.23 44.85
C TRP A 480 -9.65 15.89 44.94
N LEU A 481 -8.93 14.77 44.91
CA LEU A 481 -9.49 13.42 44.88
C LEU A 481 -9.62 12.78 46.28
N ARG A 482 -9.08 13.42 47.33
CA ARG A 482 -8.96 12.86 48.69
C ARG A 482 -10.32 12.38 49.29
N LYS A 483 -11.45 12.91 48.85
CA LYS A 483 -12.79 12.58 49.41
C LYS A 483 -13.59 11.63 48.50
N SER A 484 -13.08 11.22 47.36
CA SER A 484 -13.87 10.59 46.29
C SER A 484 -13.56 9.11 46.04
N HIS A 485 -12.77 8.42 46.88
CA HIS A 485 -12.32 7.04 46.66
C HIS A 485 -11.59 6.83 45.32
N ILE A 486 -11.21 7.92 44.62
CA ILE A 486 -10.50 7.91 43.35
C ILE A 486 -9.01 8.10 43.64
N GLN A 487 -8.19 7.14 43.22
CA GLN A 487 -6.72 7.19 43.42
C GLN A 487 -6.05 8.15 42.44
N ALA A 488 -6.54 8.19 41.19
CA ALA A 488 -6.05 9.10 40.15
C ALA A 488 -7.15 9.45 39.16
N ALA A 489 -7.13 10.69 38.65
CA ALA A 489 -8.02 11.13 37.58
C ALA A 489 -7.25 12.00 36.59
N LYS A 490 -7.53 11.83 35.31
CA LYS A 490 -7.03 12.69 34.24
C LYS A 490 -8.13 13.00 33.24
N VAL A 491 -8.13 14.23 32.75
CA VAL A 491 -8.96 14.66 31.61
C VAL A 491 -8.06 14.91 30.42
N TYR A 492 -8.54 14.61 29.23
CA TYR A 492 -7.78 14.84 28.03
C TYR A 492 -8.65 15.27 26.86
N VAL A 493 -8.02 16.02 25.96
CA VAL A 493 -8.54 16.39 24.64
C VAL A 493 -7.54 15.94 23.61
N THR A 494 -8.00 15.23 22.60
CA THR A 494 -7.17 14.78 21.49
C THR A 494 -7.79 15.19 20.17
N ALA A 495 -6.98 15.75 19.29
CA ALA A 495 -7.34 16.03 17.90
C ALA A 495 -6.54 15.11 16.98
N GLU A 496 -7.21 14.41 16.08
CA GLU A 496 -6.60 13.49 15.11
C GLU A 496 -6.81 13.99 13.68
N ASN A 497 -5.82 13.74 12.81
CA ASN A 497 -5.81 14.10 11.39
C ASN A 497 -6.09 15.60 11.18
N LEU A 498 -5.47 16.46 11.99
CA LEU A 498 -5.83 17.87 12.08
C LEU A 498 -5.59 18.60 10.76
N TYR A 499 -4.44 18.37 10.16
CA TYR A 499 -4.08 18.95 8.87
C TYR A 499 -3.03 18.10 8.14
N THR A 500 -3.13 18.05 6.81
CA THR A 500 -2.15 17.41 5.92
C THR A 500 -1.58 18.47 4.96
N PHE A 501 -0.28 18.68 5.01
CA PHE A 501 0.46 19.52 4.07
C PHE A 501 0.86 18.62 2.89
N THR A 502 0.39 18.93 1.70
CA THR A 502 0.67 18.19 0.46
C THR A 502 0.30 19.05 -0.74
N ASP A 503 0.97 18.85 -1.85
CA ASP A 503 0.62 19.45 -3.15
C ASP A 503 -0.40 18.62 -3.93
N TYR A 504 -0.71 17.42 -3.44
CA TYR A 504 -1.70 16.54 -4.06
C TYR A 504 -3.14 16.98 -3.72
N ILE A 505 -4.01 16.99 -4.72
CA ILE A 505 -5.39 17.45 -4.59
C ILE A 505 -6.33 16.49 -3.86
N GLY A 506 -5.95 15.20 -3.74
CA GLY A 506 -6.70 14.14 -3.08
C GLY A 506 -6.07 13.70 -1.76
N ASN A 507 -6.20 12.41 -1.44
CA ASN A 507 -5.53 11.82 -0.28
C ASN A 507 -4.15 11.27 -0.69
N PRO A 508 -3.03 11.87 -0.25
CA PRO A 508 -1.69 11.42 -0.63
C PRO A 508 -1.31 10.06 0.02
N ASP A 509 -2.02 9.66 1.07
CA ASP A 509 -1.78 8.44 1.85
C ASP A 509 -2.62 7.27 1.29
N VAL A 510 -2.53 7.05 -0.03
CA VAL A 510 -3.23 5.98 -0.74
C VAL A 510 -2.25 4.86 -1.06
N ASN A 511 -2.31 3.78 -0.29
CA ASN A 511 -1.41 2.63 -0.49
C ASN A 511 -1.86 1.70 -1.61
N SER A 512 -3.16 1.48 -1.76
CA SER A 512 -3.70 0.62 -2.82
C SER A 512 -5.17 0.91 -3.04
N TYR A 513 -5.59 0.91 -4.30
CA TYR A 513 -7.01 0.90 -4.63
C TYR A 513 -7.63 -0.49 -4.45
N SER A 514 -6.90 -1.54 -4.80
CA SER A 514 -7.34 -2.93 -4.62
C SER A 514 -6.51 -3.60 -3.54
N PRO A 515 -7.05 -3.79 -2.32
CA PRO A 515 -6.33 -4.45 -1.25
C PRO A 515 -5.95 -5.90 -1.58
N ASP A 516 -6.64 -6.50 -2.55
CA ASP A 516 -6.42 -7.90 -2.95
C ASP A 516 -5.47 -8.05 -4.15
N ASN A 517 -5.03 -6.95 -4.77
CA ASN A 517 -4.13 -6.98 -5.91
C ASN A 517 -2.87 -6.11 -5.69
N PRO A 518 -1.74 -6.71 -5.29
CA PRO A 518 -0.49 -5.97 -5.06
C PRO A 518 0.11 -5.34 -6.32
N MET A 519 -0.38 -5.72 -7.51
CA MET A 519 0.03 -5.15 -8.79
C MET A 519 -0.71 -3.83 -9.13
N VAL A 520 -1.61 -3.37 -8.25
CA VAL A 520 -2.36 -2.11 -8.39
C VAL A 520 -2.18 -1.31 -7.11
N ARG A 521 -1.24 -0.37 -7.11
CA ARG A 521 -0.89 0.43 -5.94
C ARG A 521 -0.89 1.92 -6.27
N GLY A 522 -1.27 2.75 -5.30
CA GLY A 522 -1.21 4.19 -5.42
C GLY A 522 -2.24 4.82 -6.36
N ALA A 523 -3.32 4.12 -6.69
CA ALA A 523 -4.44 4.69 -7.44
C ALA A 523 -5.47 5.29 -6.48
N ASP A 524 -5.64 6.61 -6.53
CA ASP A 524 -6.67 7.31 -5.75
C ASP A 524 -7.98 7.38 -6.56
N TYR A 525 -8.81 6.35 -6.38
CA TYR A 525 -10.15 6.30 -6.95
C TYR A 525 -11.19 6.48 -5.86
N THR A 526 -11.69 7.70 -5.71
CA THR A 526 -12.76 8.04 -4.75
C THR A 526 -12.46 7.61 -3.30
N THR A 527 -11.18 7.65 -2.90
CA THR A 527 -10.79 7.37 -1.52
C THR A 527 -11.47 8.37 -0.58
N TYR A 528 -12.20 7.86 0.41
CA TYR A 528 -12.87 8.72 1.36
C TYR A 528 -11.87 9.59 2.12
N PRO A 529 -12.05 10.92 2.17
CA PRO A 529 -11.14 11.80 2.88
C PRO A 529 -11.03 11.42 4.36
N GLN A 530 -9.83 11.45 4.90
CA GLN A 530 -9.63 11.16 6.31
C GLN A 530 -10.31 12.23 7.18
N SER A 531 -11.21 11.78 8.06
CA SER A 531 -11.94 12.66 8.95
C SER A 531 -11.05 13.24 10.04
N ARG A 532 -11.22 14.52 10.36
CA ARG A 532 -10.71 15.09 11.60
C ARG A 532 -11.56 14.59 12.76
N LYS A 533 -10.90 14.14 13.84
CA LYS A 533 -11.61 13.67 15.03
C LYS A 533 -11.18 14.49 16.23
N TYR A 534 -12.14 14.84 17.07
CA TYR A 534 -11.92 15.50 18.35
C TYR A 534 -12.47 14.59 19.44
N ILE A 535 -11.61 14.18 20.36
CA ILE A 535 -11.91 13.20 21.40
C ILE A 535 -11.73 13.90 22.75
N PHE A 536 -12.77 13.86 23.56
CA PHE A 536 -12.74 14.32 24.95
C PHE A 536 -12.91 13.10 25.86
N GLY A 537 -12.07 12.99 26.86
CA GLY A 537 -12.12 11.83 27.72
C GLY A 537 -11.70 12.09 29.15
N VAL A 538 -12.20 11.23 30.03
CA VAL A 538 -11.84 11.18 31.43
C VAL A 538 -11.37 9.76 31.75
N ASN A 539 -10.25 9.65 32.46
CA ASN A 539 -9.75 8.38 32.95
C ASN A 539 -9.69 8.44 34.48
N LEU A 540 -10.35 7.49 35.12
CA LEU A 540 -10.42 7.37 36.58
C LEU A 540 -9.79 6.06 37.02
N THR A 541 -8.99 6.12 38.09
CA THR A 541 -8.42 4.94 38.77
C THR A 541 -8.97 4.91 40.18
N PHE A 542 -9.61 3.82 40.54
CA PHE A 542 -10.21 3.58 41.86
C PHE A 542 -9.31 2.74 42.75
#